data_ef382e5c0e347873e9ef2c418afe7f61
#
_entry.id   ef382e5c0e347873e9ef2c418afe7f61
#
_cell.length_a   1.000
_cell.length_b   1.000
_cell.length_c   1.000
_cell.angle_alpha   90.00
_cell.angle_beta   90.00
_cell.angle_gamma   90.00
#
_symmetry.space_group_name_H-M   'P 1'
#
loop_
_entity.id
_entity.type
_entity.pdbx_description
1 polymer ?
#
loop_
_entity_poly.entity_id
_entity_poly.type
_entity_poly.pdbx_seq_one_letter_code
_entity_poly.pdbx_strand_id
1 'polypeptide(L)'
;MNKVILIGRLTKDPELNFAAGSGTAVARFSLAVTRPFKKDETDFINCIAFGKTGETIAQYLTKGRQLAVTGSIRTGSYDAKDGTKRYTTDVVVDSFEFIG
;
A
#
# COMPACT_ATOMS: atom_id res chain seq x y z
N MET A 1 17.05 5.63 9.54
CA MET A 1 15.83 4.85 9.86
C MET A 1 14.73 5.20 8.89
N ASN A 2 14.08 4.21 8.36
CA ASN A 2 12.98 4.38 7.41
C ASN A 2 11.77 3.60 7.94
N LYS A 3 10.88 4.30 8.62
CA LYS A 3 9.74 3.68 9.30
C LYS A 3 8.50 4.52 9.09
N VAL A 4 7.42 3.85 8.66
CA VAL A 4 6.13 4.50 8.42
C VAL A 4 5.06 3.74 9.18
N ILE A 5 4.19 4.46 9.85
CA ILE A 5 3.02 3.90 10.53
C ILE A 5 1.81 4.68 10.04
N LEU A 6 0.85 3.97 9.47
CA LEU A 6 -0.35 4.59 8.90
C LEU A 6 -1.60 3.87 9.37
N ILE A 7 -2.64 4.65 9.62
CA ILE A 7 -3.99 4.13 9.83
C ILE A 7 -4.87 4.79 8.79
N GLY A 8 -5.54 3.97 7.99
CA GLY A 8 -6.41 4.49 6.95
C GLY A 8 -7.39 3.44 6.47
N ARG A 9 -8.16 3.81 5.44
CA ARG A 9 -9.16 2.92 4.84
C ARG A 9 -8.75 2.59 3.41
N LEU A 10 -9.01 1.34 3.00
CA LEU A 10 -8.77 0.96 1.62
C LEU A 10 -9.69 1.73 0.68
N THR A 11 -9.11 2.28 -0.38
CA THR A 11 -9.88 3.05 -1.38
C THR A 11 -10.62 2.14 -2.36
N LYS A 12 -10.13 0.91 -2.50
CA LYS A 12 -10.74 -0.14 -3.33
C LYS A 12 -10.24 -1.48 -2.83
N ASP A 13 -10.75 -2.58 -3.38
CA ASP A 13 -10.29 -3.90 -3.03
C ASP A 13 -8.81 -4.06 -3.39
N PRO A 14 -8.01 -4.77 -2.54
CA PRO A 14 -6.61 -5.02 -2.88
C PRO A 14 -6.46 -5.83 -4.15
N GLU A 15 -5.43 -5.52 -4.93
CA GLU A 15 -5.07 -6.31 -6.10
C GLU A 15 -4.00 -7.32 -5.70
N LEU A 16 -4.27 -8.60 -5.93
CA LEU A 16 -3.32 -9.67 -5.64
C LEU A 16 -2.79 -10.25 -6.93
N ASN A 17 -1.48 -10.25 -7.07
CA ASN A 17 -0.77 -10.87 -8.19
C ASN A 17 0.35 -11.74 -7.64
N PHE A 18 0.91 -12.58 -8.49
CA PHE A 18 2.02 -13.44 -8.12
C PHE A 18 3.20 -13.12 -9.04
N ALA A 19 4.37 -12.91 -8.43
CA ALA A 19 5.57 -12.57 -9.18
C ALA A 19 5.98 -13.72 -10.09
N ALA A 20 6.33 -13.39 -11.35
CA ALA A 20 6.81 -14.38 -12.29
C ALA A 20 8.11 -15.00 -11.78
N GLY A 21 8.24 -16.31 -11.92
CA GLY A 21 9.42 -17.05 -11.50
C GLY A 21 9.38 -17.49 -10.05
N SER A 22 9.26 -16.58 -9.10
CA SER A 22 9.27 -16.92 -7.67
C SER A 22 7.91 -17.39 -7.16
N GLY A 23 6.83 -16.92 -7.79
CA GLY A 23 5.47 -17.20 -7.31
C GLY A 23 5.09 -16.43 -6.05
N THR A 24 5.94 -15.46 -5.62
CA THR A 24 5.66 -14.68 -4.44
C THR A 24 4.42 -13.82 -4.63
N ALA A 25 3.51 -13.85 -3.65
CA ALA A 25 2.32 -13.02 -3.67
C ALA A 25 2.70 -11.54 -3.52
N VAL A 26 2.03 -10.69 -4.29
CA VAL A 26 2.22 -9.25 -4.25
C VAL A 26 0.83 -8.62 -4.18
N ALA A 27 0.52 -8.01 -3.06
CA ALA A 27 -0.73 -7.29 -2.88
C ALA A 27 -0.48 -5.79 -2.97
N ARG A 28 -1.25 -5.10 -3.82
CA ARG A 28 -1.17 -3.65 -3.97
C ARG A 28 -2.50 -3.05 -3.55
N PHE A 29 -2.42 -2.00 -2.77
CA PHE A 29 -3.61 -1.30 -2.29
C PHE A 29 -3.27 0.15 -1.99
N SER A 30 -4.30 0.97 -1.87
CA SER A 30 -4.15 2.37 -1.54
C SER A 30 -4.93 2.66 -0.26
N LEU A 31 -4.31 3.39 0.66
CA LEU A 31 -4.95 3.82 1.89
C LEU A 31 -5.30 5.29 1.81
N ALA A 32 -6.53 5.61 2.22
CA ALA A 32 -6.97 6.97 2.42
C ALA A 32 -6.69 7.35 3.87
N VAL A 33 -5.78 8.29 4.06
CA VAL A 33 -5.35 8.73 5.39
C VAL A 33 -5.72 10.19 5.57
N THR A 34 -6.56 10.47 6.56
CA THR A 34 -7.01 11.83 6.85
C THR A 34 -5.89 12.63 7.50
N ARG A 35 -5.68 13.86 7.05
CA ARG A 35 -4.68 14.73 7.64
C ARG A 35 -5.10 15.15 9.05
N PRO A 36 -4.18 15.14 10.04
CA PRO A 36 -4.55 15.41 11.43
C PRO A 36 -5.10 16.81 11.69
N PHE A 37 -4.67 17.81 10.94
CA PHE A 37 -5.08 19.20 11.16
C PHE A 37 -6.01 19.74 10.08
N LYS A 38 -6.32 18.95 9.07
CA LYS A 38 -7.21 19.32 7.96
C LYS A 38 -8.08 18.12 7.62
N LYS A 39 -9.15 17.94 8.38
CA LYS A 39 -10.00 16.75 8.26
C LYS A 39 -10.74 16.63 6.93
N ASP A 40 -10.84 17.73 6.19
CA ASP A 40 -11.41 17.74 4.85
C ASP A 40 -10.40 17.35 3.76
N GLU A 41 -9.14 17.14 4.13
CA GLU A 41 -8.10 16.73 3.21
C GLU A 41 -7.64 15.30 3.54
N THR A 42 -7.46 14.51 2.49
CA THR A 42 -7.06 13.11 2.61
C THR A 42 -5.85 12.85 1.72
N ASP A 43 -4.88 12.15 2.28
CA ASP A 43 -3.75 11.66 1.51
C ASP A 43 -4.02 10.24 1.06
N PHE A 44 -3.72 9.95 -0.21
CA PHE A 44 -3.86 8.62 -0.78
C PHE A 44 -2.46 8.02 -0.93
N ILE A 45 -2.21 6.96 -0.18
CA ILE A 45 -0.88 6.39 -0.07
C ILE A 45 -0.86 4.99 -0.65
N ASN A 46 -0.01 4.78 -1.66
CA ASN A 46 0.15 3.48 -2.28
C ASN A 46 0.96 2.57 -1.39
N CYS A 47 0.45 1.37 -1.17
CA CYS A 47 1.08 0.36 -0.33
C CYS A 47 1.27 -0.92 -1.13
N ILE A 48 2.31 -1.67 -0.76
CA ILE A 48 2.60 -2.96 -1.36
C ILE A 48 3.00 -3.93 -0.25
N ALA A 49 2.45 -5.14 -0.29
CA ALA A 49 2.76 -6.17 0.69
C ALA A 49 3.11 -7.45 -0.03
N PHE A 50 4.17 -8.10 0.41
CA PHE A 50 4.70 -9.31 -0.23
C PHE A 50 4.40 -10.55 0.60
N GLY A 51 4.32 -11.70 -0.08
CA GLY A 51 4.24 -13.00 0.57
C GLY A 51 2.98 -13.17 1.40
N LYS A 52 3.12 -13.79 2.56
CA LYS A 52 1.98 -14.12 3.42
C LYS A 52 1.22 -12.88 3.90
N THR A 53 1.94 -11.80 4.19
CA THR A 53 1.32 -10.53 4.58
C THR A 53 0.38 -10.04 3.48
N GLY A 54 0.85 -10.06 2.22
CA GLY A 54 0.04 -9.66 1.07
C GLY A 54 -1.17 -10.57 0.85
N GLU A 55 -0.98 -11.88 0.95
CA GLU A 55 -2.08 -12.83 0.82
C GLU A 55 -3.17 -12.60 1.86
N THR A 56 -2.77 -12.37 3.11
CA THR A 56 -3.72 -12.16 4.21
C THR A 56 -4.52 -10.88 4.00
N ILE A 57 -3.85 -9.80 3.60
CA ILE A 57 -4.53 -8.53 3.32
C ILE A 57 -5.54 -8.71 2.19
N ALA A 58 -5.13 -9.33 1.10
CA ALA A 58 -6.02 -9.55 -0.06
C ALA A 58 -7.19 -10.46 0.27
N GLN A 59 -6.99 -11.43 1.16
CA GLN A 59 -8.03 -12.39 1.53
C GLN A 59 -9.11 -11.79 2.42
N TYR A 60 -8.74 -10.95 3.38
CA TYR A 60 -9.64 -10.52 4.44
C TYR A 60 -10.11 -9.08 4.35
N LEU A 61 -9.49 -8.24 3.52
CA LEU A 61 -9.82 -6.83 3.45
C LEU A 61 -10.48 -6.47 2.13
N THR A 62 -11.45 -5.56 2.23
CA THR A 62 -12.17 -5.03 1.07
C THR A 62 -12.23 -3.52 1.16
N LYS A 63 -12.69 -2.87 0.09
CA LYS A 63 -12.87 -1.43 0.01
C LYS A 63 -13.56 -0.88 1.25
N GLY A 64 -13.01 0.18 1.81
CA GLY A 64 -13.59 0.89 2.96
C GLY A 64 -13.17 0.35 4.32
N ARG A 65 -12.55 -0.83 4.38
CA ARG A 65 -12.09 -1.40 5.65
C ARG A 65 -10.91 -0.62 6.19
N GLN A 66 -10.87 -0.47 7.49
CA GLN A 66 -9.81 0.26 8.18
C GLN A 66 -8.67 -0.67 8.56
N LEU A 67 -7.45 -0.18 8.39
CA LEU A 67 -6.25 -0.97 8.55
C LEU A 67 -5.12 -0.11 9.09
N ALA A 68 -4.36 -0.65 10.03
CA ALA A 68 -3.09 -0.05 10.46
C ALA A 68 -1.95 -0.81 9.80
N VAL A 69 -1.01 -0.08 9.19
CA VAL A 69 0.17 -0.69 8.58
C VAL A 69 1.43 -0.08 9.15
N THR A 70 2.45 -0.90 9.25
CA THR A 70 3.80 -0.50 9.62
C THR A 70 4.72 -0.96 8.50
N GLY A 71 5.58 -0.07 8.03
CA GLY A 71 6.47 -0.41 6.93
C GLY A 71 7.53 0.64 6.70
N SER A 72 8.00 0.71 5.48
CA SER A 72 9.03 1.65 5.07
C SER A 72 8.68 2.26 3.73
N ILE A 73 9.21 3.46 3.47
CA ILE A 73 9.04 4.11 2.17
C ILE A 73 10.05 3.54 1.20
N ARG A 74 9.59 3.19 0.00
CA ARG A 74 10.44 2.79 -1.11
C ARG A 74 10.16 3.69 -2.30
N THR A 75 11.24 4.20 -2.90
CA THR A 75 11.13 5.01 -4.12
C THR A 75 11.68 4.23 -5.29
N GLY A 76 11.18 4.57 -6.47
CA GLY A 76 11.65 3.97 -7.70
C GLY A 76 11.41 4.92 -8.87
N SER A 77 11.75 4.46 -10.06
CA SER A 77 11.48 5.24 -11.27
C SER A 77 11.29 4.30 -12.45
N TYR A 78 10.59 4.78 -13.46
CA TYR A 78 10.43 4.07 -14.72
C TYR A 78 10.35 5.09 -15.86
N ASP A 79 10.65 4.63 -17.07
CA ASP A 79 10.57 5.47 -18.26
C ASP A 79 9.15 5.36 -18.83
N ALA A 80 8.49 6.52 -18.95
CA ALA A 80 7.16 6.57 -19.51
C ALA A 80 7.23 6.49 -21.04
N LYS A 81 6.09 6.20 -21.68
CA LYS A 81 6.00 6.06 -23.13
C LYS A 81 6.38 7.34 -23.88
N ASP A 82 6.22 8.49 -23.23
CA ASP A 82 6.57 9.79 -23.83
C ASP A 82 8.05 10.15 -23.68
N GLY A 83 8.86 9.25 -23.13
CA GLY A 83 10.29 9.45 -22.95
C GLY A 83 10.67 10.16 -21.67
N THR A 84 9.70 10.56 -20.85
CA THR A 84 10.00 11.20 -19.56
C THR A 84 10.21 10.14 -18.47
N LYS A 85 10.99 10.53 -17.45
CA LYS A 85 11.19 9.68 -16.29
C LYS A 85 10.11 9.98 -15.25
N ARG A 86 9.46 8.91 -14.79
CA ARG A 86 8.42 8.98 -13.75
C ARG A 86 8.96 8.38 -12.46
N TYR A 87 8.64 9.02 -11.36
CA TYR A 87 9.09 8.56 -10.04
C TYR A 87 7.93 7.96 -9.27
N THR A 88 8.22 6.93 -8.50
CA THR A 88 7.22 6.26 -7.67
C THR A 88 7.61 6.34 -6.20
N THR A 89 6.61 6.39 -5.34
CA THR A 89 6.79 6.34 -3.89
C THR A 89 5.74 5.41 -3.32
N ASP A 90 6.18 4.34 -2.69
CA ASP A 90 5.30 3.33 -2.14
C ASP A 90 5.69 3.04 -0.69
N VAL A 91 4.73 2.55 0.08
CA VAL A 91 4.99 2.02 1.41
C VAL A 91 5.02 0.50 1.30
N VAL A 92 6.17 -0.09 1.64
CA VAL A 92 6.31 -1.55 1.71
C VAL A 92 5.92 -1.98 3.11
N VAL A 93 4.86 -2.79 3.21
CA VAL A 93 4.26 -3.17 4.48
C VAL A 93 5.04 -4.32 5.13
N ASP A 94 5.52 -4.10 6.34
CA ASP A 94 6.16 -5.14 7.16
C ASP A 94 5.15 -5.91 7.98
N SER A 95 4.20 -5.18 8.59
CA SER A 95 3.16 -5.76 9.42
C SER A 95 1.92 -4.89 9.38
N PHE A 96 0.79 -5.46 9.79
CA PHE A 96 -0.48 -4.74 9.79
C PHE A 96 -1.37 -5.24 10.93
N GLU A 97 -2.39 -4.45 11.24
CA GLU A 97 -3.43 -4.83 12.19
C GLU A 97 -4.79 -4.43 11.63
N PHE A 98 -5.75 -5.33 11.78
CA PHE A 98 -7.13 -5.01 11.44
C PHE A 98 -7.70 -4.09 12.52
N ILE A 99 -8.47 -3.08 12.09
CA ILE A 99 -9.10 -2.13 13.00
C ILE A 99 -10.62 -2.20 12.81
N GLY A 100 -11.29 -2.31 13.91
CA GLY A 100 -12.75 -2.37 13.93
C GLY A 100 -13.28 -3.71 13.61
#